data_20ba4220be3d7939f2af0c24ef898f09
#
_entry.id   20ba4220be3d7939f2af0c24ef898f09
#
_cell.length_a   1.000
_cell.length_b   1.000
_cell.length_c   1.000
_cell.angle_alpha   90.00
_cell.angle_beta   90.00
_cell.angle_gamma   90.00
#
_symmetry.space_group_name_H-M   'P 1'
#
loop_
_entity.id
_entity.type
_entity.pdbx_description
1 polymer ?
#
loop_
_entity_poly.entity_id
_entity_poly.type
_entity_poly.pdbx_seq_one_letter_code
_entity_poly.pdbx_strand_id
1 'polypeptide(L)'
;MKTCLVGCGGIAAVHGSVLPSGIDTEFVAAADIKPEKAQTYAENFHTKPYPSLESMLDAEKPDVLHICTPHYLHVPMTIYALERNINVFMEKPPAISFDQLEELKKAAAKSEAQLGFCYQNRYNASIRAAKDLIDSGKAGKVLGARAFVTWCRGAAYYTESGWRGSLKTEGGGVLINQSVHTQDLLCFLLGDPTTVDATMTNHHLKDVIEVEDTLEAYIDFNGVHASFYATTSY
;
A
#
# COMPACT_ATOMS: atom_id res chain seq x y z
N MET A 1 -8.88 19.48 9.33
CA MET A 1 -7.50 18.94 9.38
C MET A 1 -6.78 19.34 8.10
N LYS A 2 -5.60 19.93 8.23
CA LYS A 2 -4.74 20.32 7.10
C LYS A 2 -4.00 19.08 6.56
N THR A 3 -4.15 18.79 5.28
CA THR A 3 -3.63 17.57 4.67
C THR A 3 -2.67 17.88 3.54
N CYS A 4 -1.56 17.17 3.50
CA CYS A 4 -0.58 17.21 2.42
C CYS A 4 -0.37 15.82 1.82
N LEU A 5 0.19 15.77 0.59
CA LEU A 5 0.49 14.53 -0.11
C LEU A 5 1.91 14.56 -0.68
N VAL A 6 2.64 13.45 -0.60
CA VAL A 6 3.94 13.26 -1.25
C VAL A 6 3.90 12.11 -2.25
N GLY A 7 4.45 12.34 -3.46
CA GLY A 7 4.45 11.39 -4.57
C GLY A 7 3.26 11.58 -5.50
N CYS A 8 3.40 12.44 -6.51
CA CYS A 8 2.35 12.78 -7.49
C CYS A 8 2.29 11.77 -8.66
N GLY A 9 2.33 10.46 -8.32
CA GLY A 9 2.19 9.35 -9.27
C GLY A 9 0.75 8.96 -9.56
N GLY A 10 0.56 7.80 -10.21
CA GLY A 10 -0.78 7.34 -10.63
C GLY A 10 -1.78 7.17 -9.48
N ILE A 11 -1.34 6.59 -8.34
CA ILE A 11 -2.23 6.38 -7.18
C ILE A 11 -2.59 7.71 -6.48
N ALA A 12 -1.72 8.70 -6.54
CA ALA A 12 -1.96 10.00 -5.95
C ALA A 12 -3.24 10.67 -6.49
N ALA A 13 -3.56 10.45 -7.78
CA ALA A 13 -4.77 11.00 -8.39
C ALA A 13 -6.05 10.49 -7.68
N VAL A 14 -6.06 9.24 -7.21
CA VAL A 14 -7.17 8.68 -6.42
C VAL A 14 -7.28 9.41 -5.09
N HIS A 15 -6.15 9.61 -4.38
CA HIS A 15 -6.14 10.37 -3.13
C HIS A 15 -6.60 11.81 -3.34
N GLY A 16 -6.07 12.50 -4.36
CA GLY A 16 -6.44 13.88 -4.69
C GLY A 16 -7.93 14.05 -4.99
N SER A 17 -8.58 13.04 -5.60
CA SER A 17 -10.01 13.09 -5.90
C SER A 17 -10.90 12.92 -4.65
N VAL A 18 -10.39 12.24 -3.63
CA VAL A 18 -11.16 11.93 -2.40
C VAL A 18 -10.92 12.96 -1.29
N LEU A 19 -9.69 13.47 -1.15
CA LEU A 19 -9.30 14.38 -0.08
C LEU A 19 -10.18 15.64 0.04
N PRO A 20 -10.55 16.33 -1.07
CA PRO A 20 -11.42 17.52 -0.98
C PRO A 20 -12.85 17.22 -0.52
N SER A 21 -13.31 15.97 -0.63
CA SER A 21 -14.65 15.55 -0.20
C SER A 21 -14.69 15.04 1.24
N GLY A 22 -13.55 14.96 1.92
CA GLY A 22 -13.46 14.56 3.32
C GLY A 22 -14.09 15.57 4.27
N ILE A 23 -14.75 15.08 5.32
CA ILE A 23 -15.32 15.93 6.36
C ILE A 23 -14.16 16.58 7.14
N ASP A 24 -14.18 17.91 7.25
CA ASP A 24 -13.17 18.71 7.96
C ASP A 24 -11.72 18.54 7.46
N THR A 25 -11.53 18.18 6.19
CA THR A 25 -10.21 18.11 5.56
C THR A 25 -9.97 19.29 4.62
N GLU A 26 -8.79 19.87 4.71
CA GLU A 26 -8.28 20.90 3.80
C GLU A 26 -7.03 20.35 3.10
N PHE A 27 -7.14 20.02 1.82
CA PHE A 27 -6.00 19.56 1.03
C PHE A 27 -5.21 20.74 0.49
N VAL A 28 -4.03 21.01 1.06
CA VAL A 28 -3.32 22.29 0.85
C VAL A 28 -2.10 22.18 -0.05
N ALA A 29 -1.39 21.04 -0.08
CA ALA A 29 -0.13 20.94 -0.81
C ALA A 29 0.19 19.51 -1.26
N ALA A 30 0.96 19.43 -2.34
CA ALA A 30 1.53 18.19 -2.85
C ALA A 30 3.01 18.36 -3.20
N ALA A 31 3.81 17.32 -2.96
CA ALA A 31 5.24 17.30 -3.26
C ALA A 31 5.62 16.14 -4.18
N ASP A 32 6.53 16.39 -5.11
CA ASP A 32 7.20 15.37 -5.94
C ASP A 32 8.61 15.85 -6.28
N ILE A 33 9.56 14.91 -6.35
CA ILE A 33 10.95 15.20 -6.77
C ILE A 33 11.04 15.66 -8.23
N LYS A 34 10.00 15.43 -9.03
CA LYS A 34 9.84 15.92 -10.40
C LYS A 34 8.95 17.16 -10.35
N PRO A 35 9.52 18.38 -10.48
CA PRO A 35 8.76 19.62 -10.32
C PRO A 35 7.54 19.73 -11.23
N GLU A 36 7.67 19.22 -12.47
CA GLU A 36 6.57 19.20 -13.44
C GLU A 36 5.39 18.34 -12.98
N LYS A 37 5.64 17.24 -12.25
CA LYS A 37 4.58 16.40 -11.67
C LYS A 37 3.91 17.09 -10.50
N ALA A 38 4.68 17.69 -9.60
CA ALA A 38 4.15 18.46 -8.48
C ALA A 38 3.27 19.62 -8.98
N GLN A 39 3.73 20.34 -10.00
CA GLN A 39 3.00 21.47 -10.61
C GLN A 39 1.68 21.02 -11.25
N THR A 40 1.74 20.01 -12.15
CA THR A 40 0.55 19.46 -12.81
C THR A 40 -0.48 18.93 -11.81
N TYR A 41 0.00 18.23 -10.77
CA TYR A 41 -0.86 17.69 -9.72
C TYR A 41 -1.52 18.82 -8.91
N ALA A 42 -0.74 19.84 -8.55
CA ALA A 42 -1.24 20.99 -7.80
C ALA A 42 -2.31 21.78 -8.58
N GLU A 43 -2.13 21.96 -9.88
CA GLU A 43 -3.12 22.59 -10.76
C GLU A 43 -4.43 21.79 -10.81
N ASN A 44 -4.34 20.45 -10.95
CA ASN A 44 -5.52 19.57 -11.04
C ASN A 44 -6.34 19.53 -9.74
N PHE A 45 -5.67 19.65 -8.59
CA PHE A 45 -6.32 19.52 -7.28
C PHE A 45 -6.35 20.84 -6.47
N HIS A 46 -6.00 21.98 -7.11
CA HIS A 46 -6.02 23.32 -6.52
C HIS A 46 -5.21 23.42 -5.21
N THR A 47 -4.01 22.83 -5.22
CA THR A 47 -3.08 22.82 -4.08
C THR A 47 -1.79 23.55 -4.41
N LYS A 48 -0.86 23.65 -3.45
CA LYS A 48 0.48 24.23 -3.68
C LYS A 48 1.48 23.13 -4.05
N PRO A 49 2.31 23.34 -5.09
CA PRO A 49 3.38 22.40 -5.43
C PRO A 49 4.63 22.63 -4.60
N TYR A 50 5.30 21.53 -4.21
CA TYR A 50 6.59 21.56 -3.51
C TYR A 50 7.58 20.58 -4.15
N PRO A 51 8.90 20.92 -4.17
CA PRO A 51 9.92 20.08 -4.78
C PRO A 51 10.39 18.93 -3.88
N SER A 52 10.04 18.95 -2.57
CA SER A 52 10.41 17.91 -1.63
C SER A 52 9.41 17.79 -0.47
N LEU A 53 9.45 16.62 0.20
CA LEU A 53 8.69 16.38 1.44
C LEU A 53 9.06 17.41 2.51
N GLU A 54 10.36 17.64 2.73
CA GLU A 54 10.89 18.50 3.77
C GLU A 54 10.38 19.93 3.61
N SER A 55 10.56 20.50 2.41
CA SER A 55 10.11 21.86 2.12
C SER A 55 8.61 22.04 2.29
N MET A 56 7.83 21.00 1.94
CA MET A 56 6.39 21.01 2.11
C MET A 56 5.99 20.96 3.59
N LEU A 57 6.56 20.06 4.38
CA LEU A 57 6.22 19.92 5.79
C LEU A 57 6.63 21.13 6.62
N ASP A 58 7.79 21.71 6.30
CA ASP A 58 8.29 22.90 7.01
C ASP A 58 7.41 24.15 6.76
N ALA A 59 6.92 24.31 5.51
CA ALA A 59 6.08 25.43 5.12
C ALA A 59 4.63 25.26 5.58
N GLU A 60 4.06 24.09 5.38
CA GLU A 60 2.61 23.87 5.56
C GLU A 60 2.24 23.35 6.94
N LYS A 61 3.11 22.62 7.64
CA LYS A 61 2.88 22.02 8.95
C LYS A 61 1.52 21.30 9.03
N PRO A 62 1.31 20.28 8.21
CA PRO A 62 0.01 19.61 8.11
C PRO A 62 -0.31 18.76 9.35
N ASP A 63 -1.60 18.50 9.56
CA ASP A 63 -2.07 17.53 10.55
C ASP A 63 -1.90 16.09 10.05
N VAL A 64 -2.00 15.88 8.72
CA VAL A 64 -1.94 14.56 8.07
C VAL A 64 -1.11 14.62 6.80
N LEU A 65 -0.21 13.66 6.63
CA LEU A 65 0.55 13.41 5.41
C LEU A 65 0.06 12.14 4.73
N HIS A 66 -0.31 12.25 3.44
CA HIS A 66 -0.51 11.09 2.56
C HIS A 66 0.78 10.74 1.84
N ILE A 67 1.21 9.47 1.90
CA ILE A 67 2.41 8.96 1.23
C ILE A 67 2.02 8.07 0.07
N CYS A 68 2.29 8.51 -1.16
CA CYS A 68 1.96 7.87 -2.43
C CYS A 68 3.20 7.62 -3.31
N THR A 69 4.35 7.51 -2.69
CA THR A 69 5.66 7.33 -3.33
C THR A 69 5.95 5.87 -3.72
N PRO A 70 7.08 5.58 -4.37
CA PRO A 70 7.58 4.21 -4.51
C PRO A 70 7.79 3.51 -3.17
N HIS A 71 7.66 2.19 -3.14
CA HIS A 71 7.64 1.37 -1.92
C HIS A 71 8.82 1.60 -0.97
N TYR A 72 10.05 1.69 -1.51
CA TYR A 72 11.26 1.87 -0.69
C TYR A 72 11.32 3.20 0.07
N LEU A 73 10.48 4.17 -0.30
CA LEU A 73 10.39 5.48 0.33
C LEU A 73 9.31 5.55 1.43
N HIS A 74 8.44 4.56 1.52
CA HIS A 74 7.33 4.57 2.48
C HIS A 74 7.81 4.72 3.91
N VAL A 75 8.73 3.86 4.34
CA VAL A 75 9.23 3.86 5.72
C VAL A 75 10.03 5.11 6.07
N PRO A 76 11.07 5.52 5.30
CA PRO A 76 11.84 6.70 5.67
C PRO A 76 10.98 7.99 5.70
N MET A 77 10.04 8.15 4.76
CA MET A 77 9.15 9.32 4.77
C MET A 77 8.14 9.29 5.92
N THR A 78 7.66 8.10 6.29
CA THR A 78 6.78 7.93 7.44
C THR A 78 7.50 8.27 8.74
N ILE A 79 8.71 7.77 8.94
CA ILE A 79 9.52 8.07 10.13
C ILE A 79 9.74 9.58 10.23
N TYR A 80 10.12 10.23 9.12
CA TYR A 80 10.34 11.67 9.08
C TYR A 80 9.11 12.50 9.50
N ALA A 81 7.90 12.05 9.13
CA ALA A 81 6.64 12.69 9.53
C ALA A 81 6.28 12.40 11.00
N LEU A 82 6.42 11.14 11.45
CA LEU A 82 6.13 10.74 12.83
C LEU A 82 7.03 11.44 13.86
N GLU A 83 8.33 11.68 13.53
CA GLU A 83 9.26 12.45 14.36
C GLU A 83 8.85 13.91 14.53
N ARG A 84 7.98 14.41 13.66
CA ARG A 84 7.37 15.76 13.71
C ARG A 84 5.96 15.75 14.28
N ASN A 85 5.53 14.60 14.79
CA ASN A 85 4.18 14.39 15.32
C ASN A 85 3.06 14.67 14.30
N ILE A 86 3.32 14.35 13.01
CA ILE A 86 2.36 14.46 11.91
C ILE A 86 1.75 13.08 11.67
N ASN A 87 0.42 13.00 11.66
CA ASN A 87 -0.28 11.77 11.32
C ASN A 87 0.01 11.35 9.88
N VAL A 88 0.13 10.05 9.66
CA VAL A 88 0.46 9.50 8.33
C VAL A 88 -0.62 8.55 7.84
N PHE A 89 -1.04 8.75 6.61
CA PHE A 89 -1.80 7.77 5.84
C PHE A 89 -0.97 7.30 4.64
N MET A 90 -0.48 6.07 4.70
CA MET A 90 0.50 5.55 3.76
C MET A 90 -0.12 4.52 2.82
N GLU A 91 0.27 4.58 1.53
CA GLU A 91 -0.02 3.53 0.57
C GLU A 91 0.66 2.20 0.97
N LYS A 92 0.06 1.13 0.52
CA LYS A 92 0.63 -0.22 0.68
C LYS A 92 1.86 -0.41 -0.26
N PRO A 93 2.81 -1.29 0.04
CA PRO A 93 2.97 -2.06 1.26
C PRO A 93 3.54 -1.21 2.41
N PRO A 94 3.38 -1.65 3.67
CA PRO A 94 3.93 -0.94 4.82
C PRO A 94 5.45 -0.80 4.81
N ALA A 95 6.15 -1.81 4.29
CA ALA A 95 7.60 -1.88 4.21
C ALA A 95 8.01 -2.86 3.11
N ILE A 96 9.25 -2.81 2.65
CA ILE A 96 9.83 -3.74 1.66
C ILE A 96 10.79 -4.77 2.28
N SER A 97 11.05 -4.68 3.58
CA SER A 97 11.85 -5.65 4.33
C SER A 97 11.42 -5.71 5.80
N PHE A 98 11.82 -6.78 6.49
CA PHE A 98 11.59 -6.91 7.93
C PHE A 98 12.33 -5.82 8.72
N ASP A 99 13.54 -5.45 8.32
CA ASP A 99 14.31 -4.39 8.99
C ASP A 99 13.56 -3.05 8.93
N GLN A 100 13.07 -2.68 7.74
CA GLN A 100 12.23 -1.48 7.58
C GLN A 100 10.95 -1.56 8.42
N LEU A 101 10.31 -2.73 8.49
CA LEU A 101 9.11 -2.91 9.31
C LEU A 101 9.41 -2.69 10.80
N GLU A 102 10.54 -3.21 11.30
CA GLU A 102 10.93 -3.02 12.68
C GLU A 102 11.34 -1.56 12.99
N GLU A 103 11.97 -0.85 12.05
CA GLU A 103 12.22 0.60 12.16
C GLU A 103 10.91 1.38 12.24
N LEU A 104 9.96 1.06 11.36
CA LEU A 104 8.64 1.69 11.34
C LEU A 104 7.88 1.47 12.66
N LYS A 105 7.85 0.24 13.18
CA LYS A 105 7.23 -0.07 14.47
C LYS A 105 7.84 0.73 15.62
N LYS A 106 9.17 0.82 15.66
CA LYS A 106 9.88 1.60 16.69
C LYS A 106 9.57 3.09 16.61
N ALA A 107 9.48 3.64 15.39
CA ALA A 107 9.12 5.05 15.20
C ALA A 107 7.67 5.32 15.60
N ALA A 108 6.75 4.46 15.17
CA ALA A 108 5.33 4.58 15.53
C ALA A 108 5.10 4.48 17.04
N ALA A 109 5.83 3.59 17.73
CA ALA A 109 5.72 3.43 19.18
C ALA A 109 6.25 4.63 19.99
N LYS A 110 7.09 5.49 19.38
CA LYS A 110 7.65 6.69 20.01
C LYS A 110 6.87 7.96 19.72
N SER A 111 6.00 7.93 18.72
CA SER A 111 5.23 9.09 18.28
C SER A 111 3.83 9.07 18.90
N GLU A 112 3.28 10.25 19.17
CA GLU A 112 1.86 10.41 19.51
C GLU A 112 0.97 10.47 18.27
N ALA A 113 1.57 10.62 17.07
CA ALA A 113 0.85 10.65 15.82
C ALA A 113 0.32 9.28 15.43
N GLN A 114 -0.78 9.27 14.71
CA GLN A 114 -1.39 8.05 14.18
C GLN A 114 -0.78 7.65 12.85
N LEU A 115 -0.64 6.34 12.64
CA LEU A 115 -0.20 5.73 11.38
C LEU A 115 -1.29 4.83 10.83
N GLY A 116 -1.80 5.16 9.65
CA GLY A 116 -2.77 4.39 8.90
C GLY A 116 -2.21 3.87 7.58
N PHE A 117 -2.72 2.71 7.13
CA PHE A 117 -2.33 2.07 5.87
C PHE A 117 -3.52 1.96 4.92
N CYS A 118 -3.28 2.15 3.62
CA CYS A 118 -4.31 2.08 2.60
C CYS A 118 -4.65 0.63 2.21
N TYR A 119 -5.47 -0.02 3.04
CA TYR A 119 -6.10 -1.30 2.74
C TYR A 119 -7.60 -1.11 2.47
N GLN A 120 -7.92 -0.30 1.47
CA GLN A 120 -9.28 0.16 1.17
C GLN A 120 -10.27 -0.96 0.85
N ASN A 121 -9.80 -2.12 0.39
CA ASN A 121 -10.67 -3.25 0.07
C ASN A 121 -11.43 -3.80 1.29
N ARG A 122 -10.93 -3.59 2.51
CA ARG A 122 -11.65 -3.91 3.75
C ARG A 122 -12.96 -3.15 3.91
N TYR A 123 -13.11 -2.01 3.23
CA TYR A 123 -14.27 -1.13 3.31
C TYR A 123 -15.31 -1.37 2.21
N ASN A 124 -15.05 -2.29 1.28
CA ASN A 124 -16.05 -2.70 0.30
C ASN A 124 -17.28 -3.31 1.02
N ALA A 125 -18.48 -2.91 0.62
CA ALA A 125 -19.70 -3.33 1.28
C ALA A 125 -19.86 -4.86 1.34
N SER A 126 -19.48 -5.58 0.29
CA SER A 126 -19.48 -7.04 0.24
C SER A 126 -18.51 -7.68 1.23
N ILE A 127 -17.32 -7.10 1.39
CA ILE A 127 -16.29 -7.58 2.34
C ILE A 127 -16.74 -7.33 3.78
N ARG A 128 -17.33 -6.16 4.06
CA ARG A 128 -17.90 -5.86 5.37
C ARG A 128 -19.02 -6.82 5.72
N ALA A 129 -19.95 -7.05 4.80
CA ALA A 129 -21.05 -8.01 5.00
C ALA A 129 -20.53 -9.44 5.22
N ALA A 130 -19.51 -9.87 4.50
CA ALA A 130 -18.86 -11.16 4.70
C ALA A 130 -18.22 -11.28 6.09
N LYS A 131 -17.51 -10.24 6.53
CA LYS A 131 -16.90 -10.17 7.86
C LYS A 131 -17.96 -10.25 8.96
N ASP A 132 -19.01 -9.46 8.87
CA ASP A 132 -20.12 -9.45 9.84
C ASP A 132 -20.82 -10.82 9.90
N LEU A 133 -20.99 -11.50 8.77
CA LEU A 133 -21.58 -12.83 8.70
C LEU A 133 -20.71 -13.89 9.40
N ILE A 134 -19.38 -13.82 9.19
CA ILE A 134 -18.39 -14.70 9.83
C ILE A 134 -18.35 -14.42 11.34
N ASP A 135 -18.16 -13.17 11.74
CA ASP A 135 -17.99 -12.77 13.14
C ASP A 135 -19.24 -13.04 14.00
N SER A 136 -20.42 -12.89 13.41
CA SER A 136 -21.68 -13.20 14.08
C SER A 136 -21.95 -14.71 14.24
N GLY A 137 -21.14 -15.57 13.62
CA GLY A 137 -21.33 -17.02 13.62
C GLY A 137 -22.52 -17.50 12.76
N LYS A 138 -23.24 -16.61 12.10
CA LYS A 138 -24.41 -16.95 11.25
C LYS A 138 -24.03 -17.80 10.03
N ALA A 139 -22.80 -17.67 9.54
CA ALA A 139 -22.29 -18.52 8.46
C ALA A 139 -21.95 -19.95 8.92
N GLY A 140 -21.95 -20.22 10.22
CA GLY A 140 -21.37 -21.43 10.78
C GLY A 140 -19.82 -21.39 10.70
N LYS A 141 -19.20 -22.57 10.76
CA LYS A 141 -17.75 -22.70 10.67
C LYS A 141 -17.29 -22.47 9.22
N VAL A 142 -16.33 -21.57 9.03
CA VAL A 142 -15.63 -21.47 7.73
C VAL A 142 -14.82 -22.73 7.50
N LEU A 143 -15.01 -23.40 6.37
CA LEU A 143 -14.38 -24.68 6.05
C LEU A 143 -13.10 -24.52 5.23
N GLY A 144 -12.99 -23.44 4.45
CA GLY A 144 -11.84 -23.16 3.60
C GLY A 144 -12.04 -21.89 2.80
N ALA A 145 -10.96 -21.45 2.13
CA ALA A 145 -10.97 -20.29 1.26
C ALA A 145 -10.17 -20.53 -0.02
N ARG A 146 -10.48 -19.75 -1.05
CA ARG A 146 -9.67 -19.65 -2.26
C ARG A 146 -9.57 -18.20 -2.66
N ALA A 147 -8.38 -17.77 -3.05
CA ALA A 147 -8.16 -16.42 -3.50
C ALA A 147 -7.25 -16.39 -4.74
N PHE A 148 -7.60 -15.53 -5.69
CA PHE A 148 -6.92 -15.44 -6.97
C PHE A 148 -6.68 -13.97 -7.33
N VAL A 149 -5.47 -13.69 -7.84
CA VAL A 149 -5.11 -12.43 -8.48
C VAL A 149 -4.50 -12.76 -9.84
N THR A 150 -5.28 -12.57 -10.89
CA THR A 150 -4.90 -12.92 -12.27
C THR A 150 -4.89 -11.66 -13.11
N TRP A 151 -3.77 -10.94 -13.09
CA TRP A 151 -3.60 -9.69 -13.80
C TRP A 151 -2.58 -9.84 -14.91
N CYS A 152 -2.58 -8.91 -15.86
CA CYS A 152 -1.54 -8.79 -16.88
C CYS A 152 -0.73 -7.50 -16.64
N ARG A 153 0.60 -7.65 -16.60
CA ARG A 153 1.56 -6.54 -16.58
C ARG A 153 2.67 -6.83 -17.59
N GLY A 154 2.66 -6.08 -18.69
CA GLY A 154 3.73 -6.18 -19.69
C GLY A 154 5.04 -5.51 -19.21
N ALA A 155 6.12 -5.71 -19.97
CA ALA A 155 7.44 -5.17 -19.67
C ALA A 155 7.45 -3.65 -19.41
N ALA A 156 6.69 -2.86 -20.18
CA ALA A 156 6.61 -1.41 -20.04
C ALA A 156 6.19 -0.96 -18.63
N TYR A 157 5.28 -1.70 -17.97
CA TYR A 157 4.85 -1.40 -16.61
C TYR A 157 6.02 -1.35 -15.62
N TYR A 158 7.02 -2.19 -15.83
CA TYR A 158 8.21 -2.28 -14.99
C TYR A 158 9.30 -1.33 -15.45
N THR A 159 9.66 -1.34 -16.73
CA THR A 159 10.80 -0.59 -17.27
C THR A 159 10.59 0.93 -17.27
N GLU A 160 9.36 1.41 -17.42
CA GLU A 160 9.05 2.84 -17.41
C GLU A 160 8.90 3.43 -16.00
N SER A 161 8.75 2.60 -14.99
CA SER A 161 8.51 3.05 -13.63
C SER A 161 9.76 3.58 -12.92
N GLY A 162 10.92 3.00 -13.24
CA GLY A 162 12.21 3.28 -12.61
C GLY A 162 12.38 2.70 -11.19
N TRP A 163 11.39 1.95 -10.67
CA TRP A 163 11.48 1.36 -9.32
C TRP A 163 10.83 -0.02 -9.21
N ARG A 164 9.91 -0.38 -10.11
CA ARG A 164 9.28 -1.70 -10.12
C ARG A 164 10.21 -2.75 -10.68
N GLY A 165 9.96 -4.01 -10.30
CA GLY A 165 10.71 -5.17 -10.78
C GLY A 165 12.02 -5.39 -10.04
N SER A 166 12.38 -4.57 -9.06
CA SER A 166 13.62 -4.69 -8.29
C SER A 166 13.38 -4.98 -6.82
N LEU A 167 14.08 -5.96 -6.25
CA LEU A 167 14.04 -6.26 -4.81
C LEU A 167 14.41 -5.06 -3.95
N LYS A 168 15.35 -4.24 -4.43
CA LYS A 168 15.85 -3.07 -3.69
C LYS A 168 14.80 -1.96 -3.56
N THR A 169 13.92 -1.80 -4.53
CA THR A 169 13.02 -0.64 -4.61
C THR A 169 11.54 -1.01 -4.54
N GLU A 170 11.15 -2.17 -5.03
CA GLU A 170 9.78 -2.69 -4.91
C GLU A 170 9.63 -3.63 -3.72
N GLY A 171 10.67 -4.43 -3.39
CA GLY A 171 10.70 -5.36 -2.27
C GLY A 171 10.19 -6.76 -2.60
N GLY A 172 9.73 -6.99 -3.82
CA GLY A 172 9.15 -8.22 -4.36
C GLY A 172 8.28 -7.89 -5.56
N GLY A 173 7.62 -8.87 -6.13
CA GLY A 173 6.80 -8.74 -7.33
C GLY A 173 5.30 -8.80 -7.03
N VAL A 174 4.63 -9.77 -7.67
CA VAL A 174 3.17 -9.91 -7.54
C VAL A 174 2.70 -10.08 -6.10
N LEU A 175 3.49 -10.69 -5.26
CA LEU A 175 3.15 -10.94 -3.85
C LEU A 175 2.97 -9.61 -3.10
N ILE A 176 3.98 -8.76 -3.12
CA ILE A 176 4.01 -7.53 -2.30
C ILE A 176 3.23 -6.37 -2.93
N ASN A 177 3.08 -6.35 -4.25
CA ASN A 177 2.45 -5.22 -4.95
C ASN A 177 0.99 -5.51 -5.35
N GLN A 178 0.76 -6.43 -6.30
CA GLN A 178 -0.57 -6.60 -6.87
C GLN A 178 -1.49 -7.41 -5.95
N SER A 179 -0.96 -8.41 -5.27
CA SER A 179 -1.78 -9.35 -4.49
C SER A 179 -1.92 -9.00 -3.00
N VAL A 180 -1.21 -8.00 -2.50
CA VAL A 180 -1.21 -7.65 -1.08
C VAL A 180 -2.61 -7.33 -0.51
N HIS A 181 -3.47 -6.72 -1.29
CA HIS A 181 -4.86 -6.48 -0.87
C HIS A 181 -5.66 -7.78 -0.67
N THR A 182 -5.41 -8.78 -1.51
CA THR A 182 -6.09 -10.08 -1.40
C THR A 182 -5.56 -10.88 -0.22
N GLN A 183 -4.25 -10.81 0.05
CA GLN A 183 -3.66 -11.39 1.26
C GLN A 183 -4.22 -10.72 2.52
N ASP A 184 -4.30 -9.40 2.51
CA ASP A 184 -4.90 -8.61 3.58
C ASP A 184 -6.36 -9.02 3.86
N LEU A 185 -7.15 -9.25 2.80
CA LEU A 185 -8.54 -9.72 2.95
C LEU A 185 -8.61 -11.14 3.52
N LEU A 186 -7.71 -12.05 3.16
CA LEU A 186 -7.65 -13.36 3.79
C LEU A 186 -7.39 -13.23 5.30
N CYS A 187 -6.41 -12.44 5.70
CA CYS A 187 -6.12 -12.18 7.12
C CYS A 187 -7.29 -11.45 7.81
N PHE A 188 -7.91 -10.48 7.15
CA PHE A 188 -9.05 -9.75 7.71
C PHE A 188 -10.26 -10.64 7.98
N LEU A 189 -10.54 -11.61 7.10
CA LEU A 189 -11.69 -12.50 7.22
C LEU A 189 -11.42 -13.72 8.10
N LEU A 190 -10.18 -14.27 8.09
CA LEU A 190 -9.84 -15.55 8.68
C LEU A 190 -8.93 -15.46 9.92
N GLY A 191 -8.34 -14.29 10.18
CA GLY A 191 -7.36 -14.08 11.23
C GLY A 191 -5.92 -14.25 10.73
N ASP A 192 -4.98 -14.49 11.65
CA ASP A 192 -3.57 -14.64 11.33
C ASP A 192 -3.26 -16.05 10.81
N PRO A 193 -2.42 -16.19 9.77
CA PRO A 193 -1.99 -17.48 9.29
C PRO A 193 -1.06 -18.16 10.28
N THR A 194 -1.20 -19.48 10.42
CA THR A 194 -0.34 -20.31 11.28
C THR A 194 0.80 -20.96 10.52
N THR A 195 0.55 -21.38 9.29
CA THR A 195 1.56 -21.92 8.37
C THR A 195 1.32 -21.49 6.94
N VAL A 196 2.42 -21.38 6.18
CA VAL A 196 2.41 -21.07 4.75
C VAL A 196 3.38 -22.02 4.05
N ASP A 197 2.89 -22.69 3.00
CA ASP A 197 3.70 -23.42 2.03
C ASP A 197 3.49 -22.77 0.67
N ALA A 198 4.56 -22.26 0.04
CA ALA A 198 4.45 -21.45 -1.16
C ALA A 198 5.61 -21.65 -2.13
N THR A 199 5.30 -21.49 -3.41
CA THR A 199 6.27 -21.43 -4.49
C THR A 199 6.13 -20.12 -5.25
N MET A 200 7.24 -19.42 -5.44
CA MET A 200 7.32 -18.19 -6.22
C MET A 200 8.23 -18.39 -7.43
N THR A 201 7.81 -17.89 -8.56
CA THR A 201 8.56 -18.03 -9.81
C THR A 201 8.46 -16.75 -10.65
N ASN A 202 9.44 -16.58 -11.53
CA ASN A 202 9.36 -15.62 -12.63
C ASN A 202 9.30 -16.41 -13.93
N HIS A 203 8.12 -16.52 -14.54
CA HIS A 203 7.88 -17.31 -15.73
C HIS A 203 8.06 -16.51 -17.04
N HIS A 204 7.46 -15.32 -17.10
CA HIS A 204 7.32 -14.56 -18.33
C HIS A 204 8.19 -13.30 -18.40
N LEU A 205 8.63 -12.81 -17.25
CA LEU A 205 9.35 -11.54 -17.14
C LEU A 205 10.81 -11.70 -16.72
N LYS A 206 11.42 -12.89 -16.96
CA LYS A 206 12.77 -13.26 -16.51
C LYS A 206 13.86 -12.27 -16.89
N ASP A 207 13.75 -11.69 -18.07
CA ASP A 207 14.75 -10.74 -18.59
C ASP A 207 14.36 -9.28 -18.31
N VAL A 208 13.25 -9.05 -17.60
CA VAL A 208 12.68 -7.72 -17.35
C VAL A 208 12.73 -7.35 -15.86
N ILE A 209 12.44 -8.32 -14.98
CA ILE A 209 12.36 -8.11 -13.54
C ILE A 209 13.15 -9.18 -12.78
N GLU A 210 13.69 -8.82 -11.62
CA GLU A 210 14.38 -9.75 -10.71
C GLU A 210 13.47 -10.39 -9.65
N VAL A 211 12.22 -9.95 -9.58
CA VAL A 211 11.21 -10.40 -8.62
C VAL A 211 10.26 -11.41 -9.25
N GLU A 212 9.40 -12.03 -8.46
CA GLU A 212 8.42 -13.01 -8.93
C GLU A 212 7.25 -12.35 -9.69
N ASP A 213 6.81 -13.00 -10.79
CA ASP A 213 5.59 -12.67 -11.52
C ASP A 213 4.43 -13.59 -11.18
N THR A 214 4.72 -14.72 -10.51
CA THR A 214 3.74 -15.76 -10.17
C THR A 214 4.04 -16.36 -8.81
N LEU A 215 2.97 -16.61 -8.03
CA LEU A 215 3.01 -17.26 -6.73
C LEU A 215 1.84 -18.23 -6.58
N GLU A 216 2.13 -19.40 -6.00
CA GLU A 216 1.13 -20.34 -5.49
C GLU A 216 1.39 -20.61 -4.03
N ALA A 217 0.34 -20.60 -3.19
CA ALA A 217 0.47 -20.85 -1.77
C ALA A 217 -0.70 -21.67 -1.22
N TYR A 218 -0.36 -22.52 -0.27
CA TYR A 218 -1.29 -23.17 0.65
C TYR A 218 -1.09 -22.58 2.04
N ILE A 219 -2.16 -22.03 2.62
CA ILE A 219 -2.09 -21.26 3.85
C ILE A 219 -3.05 -21.87 4.86
N ASP A 220 -2.60 -22.11 6.08
CA ASP A 220 -3.45 -22.52 7.19
C ASP A 220 -3.75 -21.34 8.11
N PHE A 221 -5.03 -21.09 8.35
CA PHE A 221 -5.55 -20.11 9.29
C PHE A 221 -6.19 -20.85 10.48
N ASN A 222 -5.37 -21.47 11.31
CA ASN A 222 -5.80 -22.22 12.49
C ASN A 222 -6.87 -23.30 12.17
N GLY A 223 -6.58 -24.11 11.16
CA GLY A 223 -7.44 -25.20 10.68
C GLY A 223 -8.46 -24.82 9.62
N VAL A 224 -8.43 -23.57 9.13
CA VAL A 224 -9.11 -23.14 7.91
C VAL A 224 -8.07 -23.02 6.79
N HIS A 225 -8.14 -23.91 5.82
CA HIS A 225 -7.16 -23.95 4.74
C HIS A 225 -7.55 -23.05 3.57
N ALA A 226 -6.59 -22.25 3.08
CA ALA A 226 -6.75 -21.40 1.92
C ALA A 226 -5.77 -21.77 0.81
N SER A 227 -6.26 -21.84 -0.43
CA SER A 227 -5.42 -21.85 -1.63
C SER A 227 -5.32 -20.44 -2.18
N PHE A 228 -4.10 -19.98 -2.42
CA PHE A 228 -3.84 -18.64 -2.94
C PHE A 228 -2.98 -18.71 -4.20
N TYR A 229 -3.43 -18.07 -5.27
CA TYR A 229 -2.71 -17.93 -6.51
C TYR A 229 -2.65 -16.48 -6.93
N ALA A 230 -1.46 -16.02 -7.31
CA ALA A 230 -1.28 -14.66 -7.83
C ALA A 230 -0.33 -14.65 -9.02
N THR A 231 -0.70 -13.96 -10.10
CA THR A 231 0.17 -13.74 -11.25
C THR A 231 -0.08 -12.38 -11.90
N THR A 232 0.98 -11.84 -12.50
CA THR A 232 0.90 -10.68 -13.42
C THR A 232 1.07 -11.07 -14.88
N SER A 233 1.11 -12.36 -15.17
CA SER A 233 1.40 -12.93 -16.48
C SER A 233 0.24 -13.75 -17.06
N TYR A 234 -1.00 -13.31 -16.82
CA TYR A 234 -2.20 -14.01 -17.25
C TYR A 234 -2.83 -13.35 -18.49
#